data_b98aaffe60cc7441e7d48ccf1c5644c8
#
_entry.id   b98aaffe60cc7441e7d48ccf1c5644c8
#
_cell.length_a   1.000
_cell.length_b   1.000
_cell.length_c   1.000
_cell.angle_alpha   90.00
_cell.angle_beta   90.00
_cell.angle_gamma   90.00
#
_symmetry.space_group_name_H-M   'P 1'
#
loop_
_entity.id
_entity.type
_entity.pdbx_description
1 polymer ?
#
loop_
_entity_poly.entity_id
_entity_poly.type
_entity_poly.pdbx_seq_one_letter_code
_entity_poly.pdbx_strand_id
1 'polypeptide(L)'
;MRIFGLTPVRGNLVEKLSGGQKKRLSIALEFISNPSLFILDEPDSGLDGVMARELMEQLRLIADQGKIVIVITHTPDRVIDLFDDVIVLAKDSNRTGRLAFFGSIEEARNFFGKQTMEQIVMTINRQEEGGEGRADEFIAKYAEVQHA
;
A
#
# COMPACT_ATOMS: atom_id res chain seq x y z
N MET A 1 -0.46 -19.66 10.53
CA MET A 1 0.69 -20.21 9.79
C MET A 1 0.35 -20.72 8.39
N ARG A 2 -0.79 -21.36 8.18
CA ARG A 2 -1.20 -21.80 6.83
C ARG A 2 -1.38 -20.63 5.87
N ILE A 3 -2.07 -19.56 6.30
CA ILE A 3 -2.34 -18.35 5.51
C ILE A 3 -1.04 -17.71 4.96
N PHE A 4 0.05 -17.74 5.71
CA PHE A 4 1.32 -17.13 5.34
C PHE A 4 2.32 -18.10 4.67
N GLY A 5 1.90 -19.31 4.29
CA GLY A 5 2.78 -20.29 3.63
C GLY A 5 3.96 -20.76 4.50
N LEU A 6 3.88 -20.62 5.83
CA LEU A 6 4.97 -20.96 6.77
C LEU A 6 4.90 -22.38 7.31
N THR A 7 3.90 -23.16 6.93
CA THR A 7 3.72 -24.54 7.40
C THR A 7 4.94 -25.44 7.13
N PRO A 8 5.58 -25.40 5.95
CA PRO A 8 6.75 -26.24 5.66
C PRO A 8 7.95 -25.95 6.55
N VAL A 9 8.08 -24.72 7.06
CA VAL A 9 9.24 -24.25 7.84
C VAL A 9 8.96 -24.06 9.32
N ARG A 10 7.81 -24.54 9.82
CA ARG A 10 7.36 -24.33 11.20
C ARG A 10 8.32 -24.83 12.27
N GLY A 11 9.17 -25.80 11.94
CA GLY A 11 10.17 -26.38 12.83
C GLY A 11 11.57 -25.76 12.69
N ASN A 12 11.76 -24.83 11.78
CA ASN A 12 13.05 -24.22 11.55
C ASN A 12 13.32 -23.09 12.54
N LEU A 13 14.59 -22.92 12.91
CA LEU A 13 15.02 -21.71 13.61
C LEU A 13 14.84 -20.48 12.73
N VAL A 14 14.46 -19.35 13.34
CA VAL A 14 14.22 -18.08 12.62
C VAL A 14 15.43 -17.64 11.81
N GLU A 15 16.62 -17.89 12.34
CA GLU A 15 17.89 -17.58 11.65
C GLU A 15 18.03 -18.26 10.29
N LYS A 16 17.48 -19.48 10.16
CA LYS A 16 17.51 -20.30 8.94
C LYS A 16 16.42 -19.97 7.91
N LEU A 17 15.52 -19.08 8.26
CA LEU A 17 14.47 -18.64 7.35
C LEU A 17 15.03 -17.68 6.29
N SER A 18 14.50 -17.78 5.05
CA SER A 18 14.78 -16.77 4.02
C SER A 18 14.22 -15.40 4.42
N GLY A 19 14.68 -14.33 3.78
CA GLY A 19 14.21 -12.96 4.05
C GLY A 19 12.69 -12.85 3.91
N GLY A 20 12.10 -13.41 2.84
CA GLY A 20 10.66 -13.43 2.64
C GLY A 20 9.90 -14.25 3.68
N GLN A 21 10.47 -15.38 4.14
CA GLN A 21 9.87 -16.17 5.22
C GLN A 21 9.91 -15.42 6.55
N LYS A 22 11.00 -14.71 6.86
CA LYS A 22 11.11 -13.85 8.05
C LYS A 22 10.07 -12.73 8.01
N LYS A 23 9.90 -12.08 6.86
CA LYS A 23 8.90 -11.02 6.69
C LYS A 23 7.48 -11.54 6.88
N ARG A 24 7.13 -12.67 6.25
CA ARG A 24 5.83 -13.33 6.45
C ARG A 24 5.61 -13.78 7.90
N LEU A 25 6.66 -14.22 8.58
CA LEU A 25 6.59 -14.57 10.00
C LEU A 25 6.30 -13.34 10.86
N SER A 26 6.95 -12.20 10.60
CA SER A 26 6.69 -10.94 11.30
C SER A 26 5.22 -10.53 11.17
N ILE A 27 4.69 -10.53 9.94
CA ILE A 27 3.27 -10.22 9.69
C ILE A 27 2.35 -11.23 10.40
N ALA A 28 2.70 -12.52 10.39
CA ALA A 28 1.93 -13.56 11.07
C ALA A 28 1.89 -13.35 12.59
N LEU A 29 2.96 -12.85 13.20
CA LEU A 29 3.01 -12.51 14.62
C LEU A 29 2.06 -11.36 14.97
N GLU A 30 2.03 -10.30 14.16
CA GLU A 30 1.06 -9.21 14.31
C GLU A 30 -0.39 -9.73 14.20
N PHE A 31 -0.62 -10.69 13.31
CA PHE A 31 -1.94 -11.28 13.12
C PHE A 31 -2.42 -12.12 14.32
N ILE A 32 -1.52 -12.63 15.16
CA ILE A 32 -1.89 -13.43 16.35
C ILE A 32 -2.78 -12.65 17.32
N SER A 33 -2.54 -11.35 17.48
CA SER A 33 -3.36 -10.48 18.33
C SER A 33 -4.76 -10.22 17.75
N ASN A 34 -5.04 -10.71 16.53
CA ASN A 34 -6.30 -10.57 15.82
C ASN A 34 -6.83 -9.13 15.75
N PRO A 35 -6.02 -8.14 15.36
CA PRO A 35 -6.47 -6.77 15.30
C PRO A 35 -7.53 -6.59 14.20
N SER A 36 -8.34 -5.54 14.33
CA SER A 36 -9.30 -5.13 13.29
C SER A 36 -8.65 -4.29 12.19
N LEU A 37 -7.52 -3.67 12.49
CA LEU A 37 -6.74 -2.80 11.60
C LEU A 37 -5.29 -3.28 11.52
N PHE A 38 -4.79 -3.45 10.29
CA PHE A 38 -3.38 -3.69 9.98
C PHE A 38 -2.84 -2.53 9.17
N ILE A 39 -1.68 -2.02 9.55
CA ILE A 39 -0.93 -1.04 8.77
C ILE A 39 0.45 -1.64 8.47
N LEU A 40 0.77 -1.80 7.21
CA LEU A 40 1.98 -2.47 6.73
C LEU A 40 2.76 -1.49 5.85
N ASP A 41 3.99 -1.21 6.25
CA ASP A 41 4.90 -0.35 5.51
C ASP A 41 5.84 -1.18 4.67
N GLU A 42 5.75 -1.04 3.35
CA GLU A 42 6.51 -1.77 2.34
C GLU A 42 6.63 -3.29 2.62
N PRO A 43 5.51 -4.00 2.80
CA PRO A 43 5.56 -5.42 3.15
C PRO A 43 6.19 -6.28 2.07
N ASP A 44 6.20 -5.83 0.82
CA ASP A 44 6.77 -6.47 -0.36
C ASP A 44 8.25 -6.12 -0.62
N SER A 45 8.83 -5.18 0.12
CA SER A 45 10.22 -4.76 -0.04
C SER A 45 11.19 -5.94 0.13
N GLY A 46 12.12 -6.09 -0.82
CA GLY A 46 13.11 -7.18 -0.82
C GLY A 46 12.58 -8.56 -1.22
N LEU A 47 11.33 -8.65 -1.68
CA LEU A 47 10.76 -9.86 -2.27
C LEU A 47 10.84 -9.78 -3.81
N ASP A 48 10.97 -10.94 -4.45
CA ASP A 48 10.76 -11.03 -5.89
C ASP A 48 9.28 -10.83 -6.24
N GLY A 49 8.98 -10.59 -7.53
CA GLY A 49 7.63 -10.25 -7.96
C GLY A 49 6.57 -11.31 -7.65
N VAL A 50 6.95 -12.60 -7.66
CA VAL A 50 6.03 -13.71 -7.35
C VAL A 50 5.73 -13.72 -5.84
N MET A 51 6.78 -13.66 -5.02
CA MET A 51 6.64 -13.67 -3.56
C MET A 51 5.92 -12.41 -3.05
N ALA A 52 6.17 -11.26 -3.67
CA ALA A 52 5.47 -10.02 -3.35
C ALA A 52 3.96 -10.16 -3.62
N ARG A 53 3.58 -10.68 -4.78
CA ARG A 53 2.18 -10.91 -5.11
C ARG A 53 1.53 -11.92 -4.19
N GLU A 54 2.17 -13.06 -3.91
CA GLU A 54 1.66 -14.05 -2.95
C GLU A 54 1.40 -13.42 -1.58
N LEU A 55 2.30 -12.55 -1.09
CA LEU A 55 2.11 -11.86 0.18
C LEU A 55 0.88 -10.94 0.13
N MET A 56 0.72 -10.14 -0.94
CA MET A 56 -0.42 -9.24 -1.09
C MET A 56 -1.75 -10.00 -1.20
N GLU A 57 -1.78 -11.14 -1.87
CA GLU A 57 -2.94 -12.03 -1.91
C GLU A 57 -3.31 -12.58 -0.51
N GLN A 58 -2.32 -12.88 0.33
CA GLN A 58 -2.57 -13.25 1.73
C GLN A 58 -3.18 -12.09 2.53
N LEU A 59 -2.68 -10.86 2.32
CA LEU A 59 -3.24 -9.66 2.95
C LEU A 59 -4.67 -9.39 2.47
N ARG A 60 -4.97 -9.63 1.19
CA ARG A 60 -6.34 -9.57 0.65
C ARG A 60 -7.26 -10.56 1.36
N LEU A 61 -6.85 -11.81 1.52
CA LEU A 61 -7.64 -12.81 2.26
C LEU A 61 -7.92 -12.41 3.72
N ILE A 62 -7.01 -11.66 4.33
CA ILE A 62 -7.22 -11.10 5.68
C ILE A 62 -8.29 -10.01 5.64
N ALA A 63 -8.22 -9.11 4.66
CA ALA A 63 -9.22 -8.05 4.47
C ALA A 63 -10.61 -8.63 4.22
N ASP A 64 -10.72 -9.69 3.41
CA ASP A 64 -11.98 -10.38 3.11
C ASP A 64 -12.64 -11.04 4.34
N GLN A 65 -11.89 -11.22 5.43
CA GLN A 65 -12.42 -11.64 6.74
C GLN A 65 -13.00 -10.49 7.58
N GLY A 66 -13.20 -9.31 6.99
CA GLY A 66 -13.72 -8.13 7.65
C GLY A 66 -12.68 -7.32 8.42
N LYS A 67 -11.41 -7.45 8.06
CA LYS A 67 -10.33 -6.62 8.59
C LYS A 67 -10.04 -5.44 7.69
N ILE A 68 -9.55 -4.35 8.27
CA ILE A 68 -8.99 -3.23 7.51
C ILE A 68 -7.49 -3.47 7.35
N VAL A 69 -7.03 -3.50 6.10
CA VAL A 69 -5.61 -3.67 5.78
C VAL A 69 -5.14 -2.47 4.97
N ILE A 70 -4.23 -1.69 5.53
CA ILE A 70 -3.60 -0.54 4.87
C ILE A 70 -2.16 -0.94 4.52
N VAL A 71 -1.82 -0.82 3.26
CA VAL A 71 -0.48 -1.12 2.75
C VAL A 71 0.13 0.14 2.16
N ILE A 72 1.33 0.50 2.61
CA ILE A 72 2.15 1.52 2.00
C ILE A 72 3.12 0.80 1.05
N THR A 73 3.11 1.17 -0.22
CA THR A 73 3.97 0.57 -1.24
C THR A 73 4.40 1.60 -2.28
N HIS A 74 5.60 1.40 -2.84
CA HIS A 74 6.13 2.21 -3.94
C HIS A 74 5.83 1.63 -5.33
N THR A 75 5.26 0.43 -5.42
CA THR A 75 4.93 -0.24 -6.67
C THR A 75 3.48 -0.71 -6.71
N PRO A 76 2.50 0.18 -6.46
CA PRO A 76 1.10 -0.22 -6.29
C PRO A 76 0.50 -0.85 -7.55
N ASP A 77 0.90 -0.43 -8.75
CA ASP A 77 0.30 -0.90 -10.00
C ASP A 77 0.47 -2.39 -10.26
N ARG A 78 1.48 -3.03 -9.64
CA ARG A 78 1.71 -4.49 -9.77
C ARG A 78 0.64 -5.34 -9.10
N VAL A 79 -0.03 -4.79 -8.11
CA VAL A 79 -0.99 -5.48 -7.23
C VAL A 79 -2.28 -4.68 -7.05
N ILE A 80 -2.51 -3.71 -7.93
CA ILE A 80 -3.63 -2.76 -7.84
C ILE A 80 -5.00 -3.46 -7.84
N ASP A 81 -5.08 -4.61 -8.49
CA ASP A 81 -6.28 -5.46 -8.55
C ASP A 81 -6.65 -6.10 -7.20
N LEU A 82 -5.77 -6.03 -6.20
CA LEU A 82 -6.00 -6.54 -4.86
C LEU A 82 -6.52 -5.49 -3.88
N PHE A 83 -6.54 -4.21 -4.26
CA PHE A 83 -7.00 -3.10 -3.41
C PHE A 83 -8.39 -2.63 -3.79
N ASP A 84 -9.16 -2.21 -2.80
CA ASP A 84 -10.49 -1.59 -2.98
C ASP A 84 -10.33 -0.07 -3.17
N ASP A 85 -9.59 0.57 -2.27
CA ASP A 85 -9.42 2.02 -2.19
C ASP A 85 -7.96 2.42 -2.17
N VAL A 86 -7.70 3.69 -2.44
CA VAL A 86 -6.39 4.32 -2.34
C VAL A 86 -6.43 5.59 -1.49
N ILE A 87 -5.41 5.77 -0.67
CA ILE A 87 -5.13 7.00 0.06
C ILE A 87 -3.91 7.64 -0.61
N VAL A 88 -4.07 8.83 -1.19
CA VAL A 88 -2.97 9.58 -1.78
C VAL A 88 -2.57 10.70 -0.84
N LEU A 89 -1.35 10.60 -0.31
CA LEU A 89 -0.73 11.64 0.51
C LEU A 89 0.29 12.42 -0.30
N ALA A 90 0.23 13.72 -0.24
CA ALA A 90 1.16 14.61 -0.94
C ALA A 90 1.80 15.60 0.05
N LYS A 91 3.00 16.08 -0.27
CA LYS A 91 3.64 17.18 0.47
C LYS A 91 3.27 18.50 -0.18
N ASP A 92 2.65 19.39 0.58
CA ASP A 92 2.37 20.76 0.15
C ASP A 92 3.65 21.58 -0.05
N SER A 93 3.53 22.83 -0.50
CA SER A 93 4.64 23.77 -0.68
C SER A 93 5.46 23.98 0.60
N ASN A 94 4.84 23.82 1.78
CA ASN A 94 5.51 23.92 3.09
C ASN A 94 6.15 22.61 3.56
N ARG A 95 6.19 21.57 2.70
CA ARG A 95 6.66 20.21 3.02
C ARG A 95 5.82 19.49 4.07
N THR A 96 4.57 19.91 4.28
CA THR A 96 3.63 19.25 5.19
C THR A 96 2.87 18.17 4.42
N GLY A 97 2.76 16.95 4.98
CA GLY A 97 1.94 15.89 4.43
C GLY A 97 0.46 16.24 4.49
N ARG A 98 -0.23 16.15 3.38
CA ARG A 98 -1.66 16.43 3.22
C ARG A 98 -2.34 15.30 2.48
N LEU A 99 -3.62 15.10 2.79
CA LEU A 99 -4.48 14.21 2.02
C LEU A 99 -4.82 14.88 0.67
N ALA A 100 -4.41 14.23 -0.40
CA ALA A 100 -4.69 14.69 -1.76
C ALA A 100 -5.86 13.93 -2.39
N PHE A 101 -6.15 12.70 -1.91
CA PHE A 101 -7.30 11.92 -2.35
C PHE A 101 -7.53 10.71 -1.43
N PHE A 102 -8.78 10.29 -1.27
CA PHE A 102 -9.21 9.01 -0.73
C PHE A 102 -10.46 8.55 -1.49
N GLY A 103 -10.47 7.31 -1.93
CA GLY A 103 -11.58 6.68 -2.64
C GLY A 103 -11.12 5.49 -3.46
N SER A 104 -11.99 4.96 -4.30
CA SER A 104 -11.70 3.83 -5.16
C SER A 104 -10.59 4.13 -6.19
N ILE A 105 -9.97 3.08 -6.70
CA ILE A 105 -8.91 3.18 -7.71
C ILE A 105 -9.41 3.90 -8.98
N GLU A 106 -10.65 3.63 -9.39
CA GLU A 106 -11.23 4.26 -10.57
C GLU A 106 -11.50 5.75 -10.35
N GLU A 107 -12.04 6.12 -9.18
CA GLU A 107 -12.24 7.53 -8.81
C GLU A 107 -10.91 8.28 -8.75
N ALA A 108 -9.85 7.67 -8.22
CA ALA A 108 -8.51 8.26 -8.23
C ALA A 108 -8.02 8.54 -9.65
N ARG A 109 -8.13 7.56 -10.56
CA ARG A 109 -7.77 7.73 -11.96
C ARG A 109 -8.51 8.89 -12.62
N ASN A 110 -9.81 9.00 -12.38
CA ASN A 110 -10.65 10.06 -12.91
C ASN A 110 -10.28 11.43 -12.30
N PHE A 111 -10.06 11.47 -10.98
CA PHE A 111 -9.74 12.70 -10.25
C PHE A 111 -8.41 13.31 -10.71
N PHE A 112 -7.37 12.49 -10.87
CA PHE A 112 -6.05 12.92 -11.33
C PHE A 112 -5.91 12.97 -12.86
N GLY A 113 -6.87 12.40 -13.62
CA GLY A 113 -6.77 12.28 -15.09
C GLY A 113 -5.60 11.39 -15.52
N LYS A 114 -5.30 10.33 -14.76
CA LYS A 114 -4.16 9.45 -14.99
C LYS A 114 -4.62 7.98 -15.01
N GLN A 115 -3.86 7.11 -15.68
CA GLN A 115 -4.22 5.70 -15.85
C GLN A 115 -3.63 4.78 -14.77
N THR A 116 -2.47 5.15 -14.22
CA THR A 116 -1.74 4.35 -13.24
C THR A 116 -1.48 5.12 -11.96
N MET A 117 -1.29 4.40 -10.85
CA MET A 117 -0.94 4.99 -9.56
C MET A 117 0.47 5.63 -9.61
N GLU A 118 1.39 5.02 -10.37
CA GLU A 118 2.71 5.61 -10.59
C GLU A 118 2.61 6.98 -11.26
N GLN A 119 1.74 7.15 -12.27
CA GLN A 119 1.50 8.45 -12.89
C GLN A 119 0.87 9.46 -11.92
N ILE A 120 -0.02 9.01 -11.02
CA ILE A 120 -0.59 9.86 -9.97
C ILE A 120 0.52 10.35 -9.03
N VAL A 121 1.38 9.45 -8.57
CA VAL A 121 2.52 9.81 -7.71
C VAL A 121 3.45 10.79 -8.42
N MET A 122 3.76 10.58 -9.69
CA MET A 122 4.57 11.52 -10.49
C MET A 122 3.92 12.91 -10.61
N THR A 123 2.59 12.97 -10.70
CA THR A 123 1.86 14.25 -10.78
C THR A 123 2.03 15.09 -9.51
N ILE A 124 2.01 14.46 -8.34
CA ILE A 124 2.12 15.15 -7.03
C ILE A 124 3.55 15.30 -6.53
N ASN A 125 4.48 14.47 -6.98
CA ASN A 125 5.88 14.58 -6.61
C ASN A 125 6.48 15.89 -7.14
N ARG A 126 7.49 16.40 -6.42
CA ARG A 126 8.18 17.64 -6.79
C ARG A 126 8.99 17.47 -8.07
N GLN A 127 9.18 18.57 -8.76
CA GLN A 127 10.02 18.61 -9.96
C GLN A 127 11.47 18.18 -9.65
N GLU A 128 11.98 18.52 -8.46
CA GLU A 128 13.31 18.10 -7.96
C GLU A 128 13.41 16.59 -7.79
N GLU A 129 12.28 15.90 -7.56
CA GLU A 129 12.14 14.45 -7.40
C GLU A 129 11.69 13.78 -8.73
N GLY A 130 11.68 14.53 -9.84
CA GLY A 130 11.28 14.03 -11.15
C GLY A 130 9.76 14.03 -11.41
N GLY A 131 8.97 14.70 -10.54
CA GLY A 131 7.52 14.82 -10.68
C GLY A 131 7.06 16.10 -11.39
N GLU A 132 5.74 16.27 -11.52
CA GLU A 132 5.11 17.45 -12.12
C GLU A 132 4.97 18.62 -11.12
N GLY A 133 5.06 18.39 -9.82
CA GLY A 133 4.99 19.41 -8.76
C GLY A 133 3.59 19.95 -8.50
N ARG A 134 2.52 19.21 -8.81
CA ARG A 134 1.13 19.68 -8.74
C ARG A 134 0.42 19.29 -7.42
N ALA A 135 1.17 19.01 -6.35
CA ALA A 135 0.60 18.60 -5.08
C ALA A 135 -0.46 19.58 -4.54
N ASP A 136 -0.11 20.87 -4.45
CA ASP A 136 -1.00 21.90 -3.89
C ASP A 136 -2.33 22.03 -4.66
N GLU A 137 -2.28 21.87 -5.99
CA GLU A 137 -3.47 21.88 -6.85
C GLU A 137 -4.44 20.75 -6.47
N PHE A 138 -3.95 19.51 -6.35
CA PHE A 138 -4.81 18.37 -6.06
C PHE A 138 -5.25 18.33 -4.60
N ILE A 139 -4.43 18.80 -3.66
CA ILE A 139 -4.83 18.97 -2.26
C ILE A 139 -6.01 19.95 -2.17
N ALA A 140 -5.91 21.12 -2.82
CA ALA A 140 -6.98 22.11 -2.83
C ALA A 140 -8.27 21.58 -3.50
N LYS A 141 -8.12 20.96 -4.68
CA LYS A 141 -9.23 20.35 -5.43
C LYS A 141 -9.96 19.30 -4.60
N TYR A 142 -9.22 18.45 -3.84
CA TYR A 142 -9.84 17.42 -3.01
C TYR A 142 -10.56 18.01 -1.80
N ALA A 143 -10.01 19.06 -1.19
CA ALA A 143 -10.65 19.77 -0.08
C ALA A 143 -12.01 20.38 -0.51
N GLU A 144 -12.13 20.91 -1.73
CA GLU A 144 -13.40 21.40 -2.28
C GLU A 144 -14.45 20.29 -2.40
N VAL A 145 -14.04 19.09 -2.85
CA VAL A 145 -14.94 17.94 -2.98
C VAL A 145 -15.46 17.47 -1.63
N GLN A 146 -14.66 17.56 -0.56
CA GLN A 146 -15.09 17.15 0.78
C GLN A 146 -16.08 18.13 1.43
N HIS A 147 -16.16 19.36 0.97
CA HIS A 147 -17.03 20.39 1.51
C HIS A 147 -18.28 20.66 0.65
N ALA A 148 -18.44 19.94 -0.46
CA ALA A 148 -19.62 20.00 -1.34
C ALA A 148 -20.67 18.98 -0.96
#